data_5c727740b04b1c4cfdfb9eff2b5ef4cb
#
_entry.id   5c727740b04b1c4cfdfb9eff2b5ef4cb
#
_cell.length_a   1.000
_cell.length_b   1.000
_cell.length_c   1.000
_cell.angle_alpha   90.00
_cell.angle_beta   90.00
_cell.angle_gamma   90.00
#
_symmetry.space_group_name_H-M   'P 1'
#
loop_
_entity.id
_entity.type
_entity.pdbx_description
1 polymer ?
#
loop_
_entity_poly.entity_id
_entity_poly.type
_entity_poly.pdbx_seq_one_letter_code
_entity_poly.pdbx_strand_id
1 'polypeptide(L)'
;MNSLAETAVGTSFTIDELLHELCLVAARALDVDGAGVVILEPAGVRFVHASPEHIVDVDVLQEVLQRGPCRDAMVDRTTVVVGDIAQSDRWPEFAAAAAAAGLGVAVAVPLLARGQAWGALDVYRDDVWSWTTEQLSLVQLLAGLAASYLVMAADRDLATTVRLTLEHQASHDELTGLPGRGLMFTLLEHALPSANRRGTAVGVLFIDLDDFKDINDTLGHAAGDQVLIQAAQRLARGLRKGDTIIRLAGDEFVFICEDLSQDAGHAAAQIKALGSRLAGAISRPMQITGNQLIVSASIGIAVAGTGSTPEDLLANADHAMYSAKQRGRGQVVISDDHRVDTDTIPTQRHQ
;
A
#
# COMPACT_ATOMS: atom_id res chain seq x y z
N MET A 1 18.41 -22.64 -22.41
CA MET A 1 18.02 -22.85 -20.99
C MET A 1 18.78 -21.98 -20.00
N ASN A 2 20.07 -21.69 -20.18
CA ASN A 2 20.80 -20.78 -19.26
C ASN A 2 20.28 -19.34 -19.27
N SER A 3 19.82 -18.81 -20.42
CA SER A 3 19.33 -17.42 -20.56
C SER A 3 18.10 -17.13 -19.66
N LEU A 4 17.12 -18.02 -19.60
CA LEU A 4 15.93 -17.85 -18.75
C LEU A 4 16.27 -17.89 -17.24
N ALA A 5 17.23 -18.75 -16.86
CA ALA A 5 17.67 -18.84 -15.46
C ALA A 5 18.50 -17.62 -15.03
N GLU A 6 19.33 -17.09 -15.93
CA GLU A 6 20.13 -15.87 -15.70
C GLU A 6 19.24 -14.63 -15.62
N THR A 7 18.18 -14.57 -16.44
CA THR A 7 17.18 -13.51 -16.43
C THR A 7 16.37 -13.50 -15.12
N ALA A 8 16.02 -14.68 -14.60
CA ALA A 8 15.25 -14.81 -13.36
C ALA A 8 16.04 -14.50 -12.07
N VAL A 9 17.38 -14.47 -12.11
CA VAL A 9 18.27 -14.18 -10.97
C VAL A 9 18.66 -12.68 -10.88
N GLY A 10 18.45 -11.94 -11.95
CA GLY A 10 18.67 -10.48 -11.99
C GLY A 10 17.66 -9.70 -11.14
N THR A 11 18.09 -8.65 -10.48
CA THR A 11 17.42 -7.97 -9.38
C THR A 11 16.17 -7.13 -9.71
N SER A 12 15.65 -7.13 -10.96
CA SER A 12 14.40 -6.43 -11.32
C SER A 12 13.87 -6.81 -12.71
N PHE A 13 13.31 -8.00 -12.88
CA PHE A 13 12.55 -8.32 -14.08
C PHE A 13 11.05 -8.11 -13.84
N THR A 14 10.39 -7.48 -14.80
CA THR A 14 8.93 -7.44 -14.88
C THR A 14 8.42 -8.77 -15.44
N ILE A 15 7.17 -9.10 -15.15
CA ILE A 15 6.50 -10.28 -15.74
C ILE A 15 6.53 -10.19 -17.28
N ASP A 16 6.33 -9.01 -17.83
CA ASP A 16 6.28 -8.79 -19.28
C ASP A 16 7.64 -9.10 -19.94
N GLU A 17 8.76 -8.68 -19.33
CA GLU A 17 10.11 -9.00 -19.83
C GLU A 17 10.39 -10.51 -19.79
N LEU A 18 9.92 -11.20 -18.74
CA LEU A 18 10.08 -12.64 -18.63
C LEU A 18 9.28 -13.41 -19.69
N LEU A 19 8.02 -13.00 -19.92
CA LEU A 19 7.15 -13.60 -20.92
C LEU A 19 7.66 -13.32 -22.34
N HIS A 20 8.24 -12.14 -22.56
CA HIS A 20 8.95 -11.81 -23.80
C HIS A 20 10.08 -12.80 -24.06
N GLU A 21 11.00 -12.98 -23.10
CA GLU A 21 12.11 -13.93 -23.23
C GLU A 21 11.62 -15.36 -23.43
N LEU A 22 10.51 -15.75 -22.77
CA LEU A 22 9.90 -17.06 -22.96
C LEU A 22 9.47 -17.27 -24.41
N CYS A 23 8.81 -16.30 -25.05
CA CYS A 23 8.39 -16.38 -26.45
C CYS A 23 9.62 -16.54 -27.37
N LEU A 24 10.69 -15.79 -27.14
CA LEU A 24 11.94 -15.92 -27.90
C LEU A 24 12.61 -17.28 -27.73
N VAL A 25 12.58 -17.82 -26.51
CA VAL A 25 13.14 -19.17 -26.22
C VAL A 25 12.26 -20.24 -26.84
N ALA A 26 10.94 -20.11 -26.76
CA ALA A 26 10.00 -21.05 -27.36
C ALA A 26 10.19 -21.13 -28.87
N ALA A 27 10.22 -19.97 -29.54
CA ALA A 27 10.43 -19.91 -30.98
C ALA A 27 11.73 -20.59 -31.42
N ARG A 28 12.83 -20.30 -30.74
CA ARG A 28 14.15 -20.92 -31.04
C ARG A 28 14.23 -22.39 -30.71
N ALA A 29 13.71 -22.83 -29.55
CA ALA A 29 13.82 -24.20 -29.09
C ALA A 29 12.97 -25.20 -29.88
N LEU A 30 11.85 -24.70 -30.43
CA LEU A 30 10.89 -25.47 -31.21
C LEU A 30 11.12 -25.34 -32.72
N ASP A 31 12.04 -24.46 -33.13
CA ASP A 31 12.26 -24.09 -34.54
C ASP A 31 10.93 -23.71 -35.22
N VAL A 32 10.18 -22.78 -34.59
CA VAL A 32 8.90 -22.26 -35.08
C VAL A 32 9.04 -20.80 -35.48
N ASP A 33 8.11 -20.33 -36.33
CA ASP A 33 8.17 -19.01 -36.92
C ASP A 33 7.76 -17.91 -35.95
N GLY A 34 7.03 -18.30 -34.85
CA GLY A 34 6.76 -17.36 -33.78
C GLY A 34 6.06 -17.96 -32.58
N ALA A 35 6.00 -17.17 -31.53
CA ALA A 35 5.30 -17.51 -30.29
C ALA A 35 4.67 -16.27 -29.65
N GLY A 36 3.55 -16.47 -28.96
CA GLY A 36 2.83 -15.46 -28.23
C GLY A 36 2.39 -15.93 -26.85
N VAL A 37 2.10 -14.97 -25.97
CA VAL A 37 1.55 -15.23 -24.64
C VAL A 37 0.38 -14.27 -24.40
N VAL A 38 -0.73 -14.86 -23.99
CA VAL A 38 -1.88 -14.15 -23.46
C VAL A 38 -2.09 -14.55 -21.99
N ILE A 39 -2.60 -13.64 -21.18
CA ILE A 39 -2.97 -13.92 -19.78
C ILE A 39 -4.48 -13.83 -19.58
N LEU A 40 -4.99 -14.54 -18.59
CA LEU A 40 -6.38 -14.51 -18.20
C LEU A 40 -6.57 -13.53 -17.04
N GLU A 41 -7.32 -12.47 -17.31
CA GLU A 41 -7.75 -11.49 -16.31
C GLU A 41 -9.25 -11.60 -16.02
N PRO A 42 -9.78 -11.00 -14.95
CA PRO A 42 -11.23 -11.02 -14.68
C PRO A 42 -12.10 -10.50 -15.83
N ALA A 43 -11.57 -9.57 -16.64
CA ALA A 43 -12.24 -9.00 -17.80
C ALA A 43 -12.19 -9.90 -19.05
N GLY A 44 -11.34 -10.92 -19.06
CA GLY A 44 -11.14 -11.85 -20.18
C GLY A 44 -9.66 -12.06 -20.53
N VAL A 45 -9.41 -12.47 -21.75
CA VAL A 45 -8.05 -12.68 -22.27
C VAL A 45 -7.40 -11.33 -22.56
N ARG A 46 -6.19 -11.13 -22.09
CA ARG A 46 -5.34 -9.97 -22.40
C ARG A 46 -4.06 -10.42 -23.10
N PHE A 47 -3.77 -9.78 -24.22
CA PHE A 47 -2.48 -9.94 -24.90
C PHE A 47 -1.34 -9.38 -24.04
N VAL A 48 -0.20 -10.08 -24.02
CA VAL A 48 1.00 -9.61 -23.32
C VAL A 48 2.15 -9.39 -24.29
N HIS A 49 2.51 -10.43 -25.03
CA HIS A 49 3.64 -10.37 -25.95
C HIS A 49 3.52 -11.42 -27.04
N ALA A 50 4.00 -11.08 -28.25
CA ALA A 50 4.25 -12.04 -29.31
C ALA A 50 5.52 -11.61 -30.09
N SER A 51 6.14 -12.59 -30.74
CA SER A 51 7.32 -12.37 -31.58
C SER A 51 7.33 -13.43 -32.69
N PRO A 52 7.62 -13.06 -33.93
CA PRO A 52 7.87 -11.72 -34.46
C PRO A 52 6.61 -10.84 -34.63
N GLU A 53 6.78 -9.59 -35.08
CA GLU A 53 5.75 -8.53 -35.09
C GLU A 53 4.46 -8.91 -35.85
N HIS A 54 4.54 -9.71 -36.92
CA HIS A 54 3.34 -10.12 -37.69
C HIS A 54 2.37 -11.04 -36.92
N ILE A 55 2.82 -11.63 -35.82
CA ILE A 55 1.99 -12.45 -34.92
C ILE A 55 1.22 -11.56 -33.93
N VAL A 56 1.76 -10.39 -33.60
CA VAL A 56 1.14 -9.46 -32.63
C VAL A 56 -0.30 -9.15 -32.99
N ASP A 57 -0.56 -8.83 -34.25
CA ASP A 57 -1.92 -8.50 -34.73
C ASP A 57 -2.89 -9.67 -34.58
N VAL A 58 -2.42 -10.90 -34.75
CA VAL A 58 -3.21 -12.13 -34.61
C VAL A 58 -3.56 -12.41 -33.16
N ASP A 59 -2.61 -12.21 -32.25
CA ASP A 59 -2.82 -12.41 -30.81
C ASP A 59 -3.66 -11.28 -30.18
N VAL A 60 -3.43 -10.04 -30.60
CA VAL A 60 -4.30 -8.90 -30.24
C VAL A 60 -5.73 -9.13 -30.69
N LEU A 61 -5.94 -9.78 -31.84
CA LEU A 61 -7.30 -10.13 -32.30
C LEU A 61 -7.98 -11.12 -31.37
N GLN A 62 -7.25 -12.10 -30.79
CA GLN A 62 -7.81 -13.01 -29.78
C GLN A 62 -8.29 -12.26 -28.53
N GLU A 63 -7.56 -11.20 -28.11
CA GLU A 63 -7.99 -10.30 -27.03
C GLU A 63 -9.27 -9.54 -27.43
N VAL A 64 -9.31 -8.92 -28.61
CA VAL A 64 -10.46 -8.13 -29.07
C VAL A 64 -11.72 -8.98 -29.23
N LEU A 65 -11.59 -10.14 -29.85
CA LEU A 65 -12.71 -11.05 -30.09
C LEU A 65 -13.13 -11.87 -28.89
N GLN A 66 -12.23 -12.00 -27.89
CA GLN A 66 -12.37 -12.96 -26.78
C GLN A 66 -12.67 -14.37 -27.30
N ARG A 67 -12.11 -14.73 -28.45
CA ARG A 67 -12.24 -16.00 -29.15
C ARG A 67 -10.94 -16.35 -29.85
N GLY A 68 -10.62 -17.64 -29.88
CA GLY A 68 -9.42 -18.14 -30.52
C GLY A 68 -8.86 -19.39 -29.83
N PRO A 69 -7.81 -19.98 -30.39
CA PRO A 69 -7.16 -21.18 -29.84
C PRO A 69 -6.71 -21.00 -28.38
N CYS A 70 -6.17 -19.84 -28.01
CA CYS A 70 -5.70 -19.55 -26.66
C CYS A 70 -6.83 -19.56 -25.65
N ARG A 71 -7.96 -18.90 -25.97
CA ARG A 71 -9.12 -18.90 -25.08
C ARG A 71 -9.69 -20.30 -24.86
N ASP A 72 -9.82 -21.06 -25.95
CA ASP A 72 -10.35 -22.42 -25.85
C ASP A 72 -9.38 -23.32 -25.06
N ALA A 73 -8.07 -23.20 -25.26
CA ALA A 73 -7.08 -23.90 -24.47
C ALA A 73 -7.23 -23.61 -22.96
N MET A 74 -7.45 -22.34 -22.57
CA MET A 74 -7.65 -21.96 -21.17
C MET A 74 -8.98 -22.47 -20.60
N VAL A 75 -10.08 -22.40 -21.37
CA VAL A 75 -11.42 -22.86 -20.94
C VAL A 75 -11.45 -24.36 -20.77
N ASP A 76 -10.97 -25.09 -21.77
CA ASP A 76 -10.96 -26.55 -21.80
C ASP A 76 -9.80 -27.13 -20.95
N ARG A 77 -8.83 -26.30 -20.57
CA ARG A 77 -7.59 -26.69 -19.85
C ARG A 77 -6.81 -27.77 -20.57
N THR A 78 -6.79 -27.73 -21.87
CA THR A 78 -6.13 -28.69 -22.74
C THR A 78 -5.41 -27.98 -23.86
N THR A 79 -4.35 -28.61 -24.37
CA THR A 79 -3.65 -28.12 -25.56
C THR A 79 -4.59 -28.14 -26.76
N VAL A 80 -4.69 -27.01 -27.46
CA VAL A 80 -5.42 -26.87 -28.71
C VAL A 80 -4.42 -26.88 -29.86
N VAL A 81 -4.56 -27.82 -30.78
CA VAL A 81 -3.72 -27.95 -31.98
C VAL A 81 -4.56 -27.59 -33.19
N VAL A 82 -4.09 -26.62 -33.98
CA VAL A 82 -4.70 -26.20 -35.26
C VAL A 82 -3.77 -26.65 -36.37
N GLY A 83 -4.14 -27.72 -37.04
CA GLY A 83 -3.31 -28.39 -38.08
C GLY A 83 -3.33 -27.72 -39.44
N ASP A 84 -4.34 -26.88 -39.69
CA ASP A 84 -4.47 -26.00 -40.86
C ASP A 84 -5.39 -24.84 -40.47
N ILE A 85 -4.81 -23.68 -40.30
CA ILE A 85 -5.54 -22.49 -39.88
C ILE A 85 -6.56 -22.06 -40.95
N ALA A 86 -6.17 -22.11 -42.21
CA ALA A 86 -7.02 -21.69 -43.33
C ALA A 86 -8.27 -22.56 -43.50
N GLN A 87 -8.26 -23.80 -43.01
CA GLN A 87 -9.37 -24.74 -43.07
C GLN A 87 -10.19 -24.79 -41.77
N SER A 88 -9.89 -23.93 -40.81
CA SER A 88 -10.55 -23.96 -39.50
C SER A 88 -11.83 -23.15 -39.48
N ASP A 89 -12.97 -23.84 -39.36
CA ASP A 89 -14.29 -23.22 -39.20
C ASP A 89 -14.57 -22.78 -37.73
N ARG A 90 -13.72 -23.19 -36.81
CA ARG A 90 -13.97 -22.97 -35.36
C ARG A 90 -13.85 -21.51 -34.96
N TRP A 91 -12.92 -20.77 -35.60
CA TRP A 91 -12.67 -19.35 -35.33
C TRP A 91 -12.44 -18.59 -36.63
N PRO A 92 -13.50 -18.31 -37.43
CA PRO A 92 -13.35 -17.81 -38.79
C PRO A 92 -12.63 -16.45 -38.88
N GLU A 93 -12.87 -15.56 -37.93
CA GLU A 93 -12.19 -14.24 -37.89
C GLU A 93 -10.71 -14.36 -37.55
N PHE A 94 -10.36 -15.20 -36.56
CA PHE A 94 -8.99 -15.54 -36.23
C PHE A 94 -8.29 -16.24 -37.40
N ALA A 95 -8.94 -17.24 -38.00
CA ALA A 95 -8.39 -17.99 -39.11
C ALA A 95 -8.07 -17.08 -40.30
N ALA A 96 -9.00 -16.16 -40.63
CA ALA A 96 -8.79 -15.20 -41.72
C ALA A 96 -7.60 -14.26 -41.46
N ALA A 97 -7.46 -13.75 -40.23
CA ALA A 97 -6.36 -12.87 -39.86
C ALA A 97 -5.01 -13.62 -39.83
N ALA A 98 -4.98 -14.82 -39.24
CA ALA A 98 -3.77 -15.64 -39.17
C ALA A 98 -3.31 -16.09 -40.56
N ALA A 99 -4.22 -16.48 -41.46
CA ALA A 99 -3.89 -16.79 -42.83
C ALA A 99 -3.40 -15.57 -43.62
N ALA A 100 -3.95 -14.38 -43.38
CA ALA A 100 -3.45 -13.11 -43.95
C ALA A 100 -2.06 -12.73 -43.46
N ALA A 101 -1.71 -13.13 -42.23
CA ALA A 101 -0.37 -12.99 -41.65
C ALA A 101 0.61 -14.07 -42.13
N GLY A 102 0.16 -15.03 -42.95
CA GLY A 102 0.99 -16.10 -43.49
C GLY A 102 1.13 -17.32 -42.58
N LEU A 103 0.33 -17.41 -41.51
CA LEU A 103 0.40 -18.51 -40.55
C LEU A 103 -0.37 -19.73 -41.04
N GLY A 104 0.27 -20.91 -41.06
CA GLY A 104 -0.30 -22.17 -41.53
C GLY A 104 -0.87 -23.02 -40.40
N VAL A 105 -0.18 -23.12 -39.27
CA VAL A 105 -0.57 -23.92 -38.11
C VAL A 105 -0.34 -23.18 -36.80
N ALA A 106 -1.10 -23.58 -35.77
CA ALA A 106 -0.92 -23.05 -34.40
C ALA A 106 -1.07 -24.14 -33.35
N VAL A 107 -0.39 -23.97 -32.24
CA VAL A 107 -0.61 -24.72 -30.99
C VAL A 107 -0.78 -23.73 -29.85
N ALA A 108 -1.88 -23.82 -29.14
CA ALA A 108 -2.12 -23.06 -27.92
C ALA A 108 -2.10 -24.00 -26.71
N VAL A 109 -1.24 -23.70 -25.73
CA VAL A 109 -1.06 -24.49 -24.52
C VAL A 109 -1.43 -23.65 -23.31
N PRO A 110 -2.40 -24.10 -22.47
CA PRO A 110 -2.80 -23.32 -21.32
C PRO A 110 -1.69 -23.27 -20.25
N LEU A 111 -1.52 -22.11 -19.66
CA LEU A 111 -0.63 -21.89 -18.52
C LEU A 111 -1.35 -22.33 -17.25
N LEU A 112 -1.24 -23.59 -16.89
CA LEU A 112 -1.96 -24.20 -15.77
C LEU A 112 -1.13 -24.19 -14.50
N ALA A 113 -1.67 -23.61 -13.45
CA ALA A 113 -1.10 -23.70 -12.11
C ALA A 113 -2.21 -23.64 -11.04
N ARG A 114 -2.03 -24.37 -9.94
CA ARG A 114 -3.00 -24.38 -8.81
C ARG A 114 -4.45 -24.72 -9.23
N GLY A 115 -4.59 -25.57 -10.26
CA GLY A 115 -5.91 -25.95 -10.76
C GLY A 115 -6.64 -24.87 -11.56
N GLN A 116 -5.97 -23.79 -11.94
CA GLN A 116 -6.51 -22.69 -12.73
C GLN A 116 -5.66 -22.44 -13.98
N ALA A 117 -6.30 -21.87 -15.01
CA ALA A 117 -5.60 -21.33 -16.17
C ALA A 117 -5.23 -19.86 -15.87
N TRP A 118 -3.97 -19.52 -16.04
CA TRP A 118 -3.41 -18.17 -15.86
C TRP A 118 -3.22 -17.44 -17.18
N GLY A 119 -3.26 -18.18 -18.29
CA GLY A 119 -3.05 -17.68 -19.63
C GLY A 119 -2.87 -18.83 -20.62
N ALA A 120 -2.34 -18.52 -21.78
CA ALA A 120 -1.91 -19.50 -22.77
C ALA A 120 -0.60 -19.04 -23.45
N LEU A 121 0.22 -20.02 -23.79
CA LEU A 121 1.37 -19.89 -24.70
C LEU A 121 0.95 -20.47 -26.04
N ASP A 122 1.06 -19.70 -27.10
CA ASP A 122 0.85 -20.13 -28.47
C ASP A 122 2.14 -20.10 -29.26
N VAL A 123 2.24 -21.06 -30.17
CA VAL A 123 3.34 -21.17 -31.13
C VAL A 123 2.77 -21.35 -32.51
N TYR A 124 3.43 -20.77 -33.50
CA TYR A 124 2.96 -20.66 -34.88
C TYR A 124 4.03 -21.12 -35.87
N ARG A 125 3.58 -21.73 -36.96
CA ARG A 125 4.42 -21.93 -38.16
C ARG A 125 3.69 -21.40 -39.40
N ASP A 126 4.48 -20.96 -40.35
CA ASP A 126 3.99 -20.44 -41.61
C ASP A 126 3.50 -21.57 -42.55
N ASP A 127 4.17 -22.72 -42.44
CA ASP A 127 3.83 -23.90 -43.26
C ASP A 127 2.85 -24.85 -42.53
N VAL A 128 2.02 -25.58 -43.31
CA VAL A 128 1.22 -26.68 -42.79
C VAL A 128 2.18 -27.77 -42.25
N TRP A 129 2.02 -28.07 -40.98
CA TRP A 129 2.96 -28.91 -40.24
C TRP A 129 2.26 -29.90 -39.33
N SER A 130 2.84 -31.07 -39.13
CA SER A 130 2.37 -32.04 -38.14
C SER A 130 3.28 -32.01 -36.92
N TRP A 131 2.71 -31.61 -35.78
CA TRP A 131 3.45 -31.55 -34.52
C TRP A 131 3.80 -32.90 -33.99
N THR A 132 5.08 -33.11 -33.60
CA THR A 132 5.50 -34.33 -32.94
C THR A 132 5.15 -34.31 -31.46
N THR A 133 5.10 -35.50 -30.84
CA THR A 133 4.86 -35.62 -29.40
C THR A 133 5.93 -34.90 -28.59
N GLU A 134 7.18 -34.94 -29.04
CA GLU A 134 8.31 -34.27 -28.40
C GLU A 134 8.13 -32.74 -28.46
N GLN A 135 7.73 -32.19 -29.59
CA GLN A 135 7.47 -30.74 -29.73
C GLN A 135 6.34 -30.31 -28.83
N LEU A 136 5.20 -31.02 -28.83
CA LEU A 136 4.08 -30.72 -27.95
C LEU A 136 4.46 -30.79 -26.46
N SER A 137 5.26 -31.81 -26.10
CA SER A 137 5.78 -31.93 -24.72
C SER A 137 6.68 -30.75 -24.32
N LEU A 138 7.48 -30.24 -25.27
CA LEU A 138 8.36 -29.11 -25.03
C LEU A 138 7.55 -27.81 -24.85
N VAL A 139 6.53 -27.56 -25.69
CA VAL A 139 5.61 -26.41 -25.52
C VAL A 139 4.92 -26.47 -24.15
N GLN A 140 4.42 -27.67 -23.77
CA GLN A 140 3.79 -27.87 -22.47
C GLN A 140 4.74 -27.61 -21.29
N LEU A 141 6.02 -28.03 -21.41
CA LEU A 141 7.02 -27.73 -20.41
C LEU A 141 7.27 -26.22 -20.27
N LEU A 142 7.41 -25.51 -21.40
CA LEU A 142 7.58 -24.06 -21.40
C LEU A 142 6.36 -23.34 -20.83
N ALA A 143 5.15 -23.79 -21.18
CA ALA A 143 3.91 -23.28 -20.61
C ALA A 143 3.84 -23.49 -19.08
N GLY A 144 4.26 -24.66 -18.60
CA GLY A 144 4.38 -24.96 -17.15
C GLY A 144 5.36 -24.04 -16.42
N LEU A 145 6.50 -23.73 -17.06
CA LEU A 145 7.45 -22.76 -16.53
C LEU A 145 6.83 -21.35 -16.47
N ALA A 146 6.21 -20.89 -17.55
CA ALA A 146 5.52 -19.60 -17.58
C ALA A 146 4.45 -19.50 -16.50
N ALA A 147 3.62 -20.53 -16.35
CA ALA A 147 2.59 -20.59 -15.31
C ALA A 147 3.20 -20.47 -13.90
N SER A 148 4.33 -21.15 -13.66
CA SER A 148 5.03 -21.07 -12.37
C SER A 148 5.54 -19.68 -12.07
N TYR A 149 6.08 -18.96 -13.05
CA TYR A 149 6.53 -17.59 -12.90
C TYR A 149 5.37 -16.62 -12.64
N LEU A 150 4.24 -16.76 -13.35
CA LEU A 150 3.05 -15.94 -13.12
C LEU A 150 2.52 -16.09 -11.69
N VAL A 151 2.46 -17.34 -11.21
CA VAL A 151 2.04 -17.60 -9.82
C VAL A 151 2.99 -16.99 -8.81
N MET A 152 4.32 -17.17 -9.00
CA MET A 152 5.32 -16.57 -8.09
C MET A 152 5.24 -15.05 -8.06
N ALA A 153 5.00 -14.40 -9.20
CA ALA A 153 4.84 -12.97 -9.28
C ALA A 153 3.56 -12.49 -8.56
N ALA A 154 2.44 -13.16 -8.79
CA ALA A 154 1.18 -12.87 -8.11
C ALA A 154 1.29 -13.05 -6.58
N ASP A 155 1.97 -14.11 -6.12
CA ASP A 155 2.22 -14.34 -4.70
C ASP A 155 3.09 -13.23 -4.08
N ARG A 156 4.12 -12.77 -4.80
CA ARG A 156 5.00 -11.68 -4.37
C ARG A 156 4.23 -10.36 -4.23
N ASP A 157 3.38 -10.04 -5.20
CA ASP A 157 2.57 -8.83 -5.19
C ASP A 157 1.55 -8.85 -4.05
N LEU A 158 0.89 -10.01 -3.85
CA LEU A 158 -0.02 -10.22 -2.72
C LEU A 158 0.71 -10.08 -1.38
N ALA A 159 1.86 -10.74 -1.23
CA ALA A 159 2.66 -10.64 0.00
C ALA A 159 3.11 -9.20 0.28
N THR A 160 3.49 -8.44 -0.76
CA THR A 160 3.86 -7.04 -0.66
C THR A 160 2.66 -6.18 -0.21
N THR A 161 1.50 -6.38 -0.82
CA THR A 161 0.27 -5.67 -0.47
C THR A 161 -0.17 -5.97 0.97
N VAL A 162 -0.15 -7.24 1.36
CA VAL A 162 -0.47 -7.66 2.74
C VAL A 162 0.51 -7.04 3.73
N ARG A 163 1.82 -7.06 3.43
CA ARG A 163 2.85 -6.44 4.28
C ARG A 163 2.60 -4.95 4.46
N LEU A 164 2.38 -4.20 3.37
CA LEU A 164 2.10 -2.76 3.44
C LEU A 164 0.82 -2.46 4.23
N THR A 165 -0.22 -3.28 4.07
CA THR A 165 -1.46 -3.15 4.84
C THR A 165 -1.23 -3.39 6.33
N LEU A 166 -0.48 -4.44 6.69
CA LEU A 166 -0.14 -4.74 8.09
C LEU A 166 0.76 -3.67 8.71
N GLU A 167 1.76 -3.16 7.96
CA GLU A 167 2.59 -2.04 8.39
C GLU A 167 1.77 -0.77 8.63
N HIS A 168 0.80 -0.50 7.76
CA HIS A 168 -0.11 0.62 7.92
C HIS A 168 -1.02 0.45 9.15
N GLN A 169 -1.65 -0.72 9.32
CA GLN A 169 -2.49 -1.04 10.49
C GLN A 169 -1.68 -0.99 11.79
N ALA A 170 -0.45 -1.51 11.80
CA ALA A 170 0.42 -1.45 12.98
C ALA A 170 0.87 -0.02 13.34
N SER A 171 0.88 0.89 12.38
CA SER A 171 1.38 2.25 12.52
C SER A 171 0.30 3.33 12.62
N HIS A 172 -0.97 3.00 12.34
CA HIS A 172 -2.09 3.94 12.37
C HIS A 172 -3.24 3.45 13.26
N ASP A 173 -3.97 4.38 13.82
CA ASP A 173 -5.18 4.12 14.62
C ASP A 173 -6.37 3.84 13.68
N GLU A 174 -7.00 2.67 13.82
CA GLU A 174 -8.08 2.22 12.93
C GLU A 174 -9.33 3.11 13.00
N LEU A 175 -9.61 3.73 14.14
CA LEU A 175 -10.81 4.54 14.34
C LEU A 175 -10.68 5.91 13.67
N THR A 176 -9.53 6.56 13.83
CA THR A 176 -9.32 7.94 13.40
C THR A 176 -8.51 8.07 12.11
N GLY A 177 -7.81 7.00 11.71
CA GLY A 177 -6.87 7.01 10.58
C GLY A 177 -5.59 7.81 10.82
N LEU A 178 -5.39 8.33 12.04
CA LEU A 178 -4.18 9.07 12.40
C LEU A 178 -3.00 8.11 12.64
N PRO A 179 -1.75 8.57 12.48
CA PRO A 179 -0.60 7.89 13.02
C PRO A 179 -0.81 7.45 14.46
N GLY A 180 -0.39 6.22 14.77
CA GLY A 180 -0.47 5.64 16.09
C GLY A 180 0.82 5.81 16.89
N ARG A 181 0.81 5.32 18.13
CA ARG A 181 1.94 5.38 19.08
C ARG A 181 3.26 4.85 18.49
N GLY A 182 3.21 3.81 17.64
CA GLY A 182 4.41 3.21 17.05
C GLY A 182 5.22 4.19 16.18
N LEU A 183 4.55 5.12 15.48
CA LEU A 183 5.23 6.12 14.64
C LEU A 183 5.75 7.33 15.43
N MET A 184 5.21 7.61 16.61
CA MET A 184 5.54 8.82 17.38
C MET A 184 7.03 8.97 17.66
N PHE A 185 7.65 7.93 18.18
CA PHE A 185 9.09 7.95 18.52
C PHE A 185 9.94 8.12 17.26
N THR A 186 9.65 7.35 16.21
CA THR A 186 10.34 7.45 14.91
C THR A 186 10.28 8.86 14.35
N LEU A 187 9.12 9.50 14.40
CA LEU A 187 8.95 10.88 13.93
C LEU A 187 9.77 11.88 14.75
N LEU A 188 9.78 11.76 16.08
CA LEU A 188 10.57 12.62 16.95
C LEU A 188 12.08 12.38 16.79
N GLU A 189 12.53 11.12 16.67
CA GLU A 189 13.92 10.76 16.40
C GLU A 189 14.45 11.36 15.09
N HIS A 190 13.57 11.54 14.09
CA HIS A 190 13.92 12.21 12.84
C HIS A 190 13.80 13.74 12.92
N ALA A 191 12.78 14.25 13.60
CA ALA A 191 12.50 15.69 13.70
C ALA A 191 13.57 16.44 14.51
N LEU A 192 13.99 15.91 15.67
CA LEU A 192 14.94 16.58 16.56
C LEU A 192 16.31 16.86 15.91
N PRO A 193 17.02 15.86 15.34
CA PRO A 193 18.28 16.12 14.65
C PRO A 193 18.11 16.99 13.39
N SER A 194 16.97 16.87 12.69
CA SER A 194 16.67 17.67 11.51
C SER A 194 16.49 19.15 11.87
N ALA A 195 15.74 19.44 12.92
CA ALA A 195 15.53 20.80 13.42
C ALA A 195 16.86 21.44 13.88
N ASN A 196 17.70 20.68 14.58
CA ASN A 196 19.02 21.16 15.00
C ASN A 196 19.89 21.57 13.80
N ARG A 197 19.89 20.78 12.71
CA ARG A 197 20.64 21.12 11.49
C ARG A 197 20.07 22.35 10.77
N ARG A 198 18.75 22.57 10.85
CA ARG A 198 18.08 23.72 10.20
C ARG A 198 18.10 24.98 11.04
N GLY A 199 18.57 24.92 12.30
CA GLY A 199 18.50 26.04 13.23
C GLY A 199 17.06 26.37 13.64
N THR A 200 16.22 25.34 13.78
CA THR A 200 14.82 25.45 14.22
C THR A 200 14.61 24.60 15.48
N ALA A 201 13.45 24.69 16.12
CA ALA A 201 13.08 23.86 17.25
C ALA A 201 11.87 22.98 16.94
N VAL A 202 11.74 21.88 17.71
CA VAL A 202 10.58 20.98 17.71
C VAL A 202 9.79 21.22 18.97
N GLY A 203 8.47 21.22 18.86
CA GLY A 203 7.58 21.27 20.01
C GLY A 203 6.56 20.15 19.98
N VAL A 204 6.11 19.74 21.15
CA VAL A 204 5.09 18.72 21.33
C VAL A 204 3.94 19.29 22.15
N LEU A 205 2.72 19.00 21.71
CA LEU A 205 1.51 19.21 22.50
C LEU A 205 0.92 17.85 22.84
N PHE A 206 0.78 17.58 24.13
CA PHE A 206 0.04 16.42 24.63
C PHE A 206 -1.39 16.86 24.91
N ILE A 207 -2.37 16.21 24.31
CA ILE A 207 -3.77 16.64 24.28
C ILE A 207 -4.63 15.49 24.80
N ASP A 208 -5.49 15.77 25.76
CA ASP A 208 -6.41 14.79 26.33
C ASP A 208 -7.82 15.41 26.37
N LEU A 209 -8.82 14.65 25.92
CA LEU A 209 -10.21 15.10 25.91
C LEU A 209 -10.79 14.98 27.31
N ASP A 210 -11.20 16.11 27.87
CA ASP A 210 -11.74 16.15 29.24
C ASP A 210 -13.05 15.37 29.34
N ASP A 211 -13.18 14.61 30.45
CA ASP A 211 -14.38 13.86 30.83
C ASP A 211 -14.87 12.86 29.75
N PHE A 212 -13.95 12.37 28.87
CA PHE A 212 -14.30 11.46 27.78
C PHE A 212 -14.90 10.14 28.29
N LYS A 213 -14.46 9.65 29.47
CA LYS A 213 -15.06 8.49 30.11
C LYS A 213 -16.54 8.70 30.43
N ASP A 214 -16.90 9.88 30.95
CA ASP A 214 -18.30 10.19 31.28
C ASP A 214 -19.19 10.23 30.03
N ILE A 215 -18.62 10.63 28.89
CA ILE A 215 -19.31 10.58 27.59
C ILE A 215 -19.59 9.11 27.21
N ASN A 216 -18.60 8.24 27.32
CA ASN A 216 -18.79 6.80 27.05
C ASN A 216 -19.82 6.17 28.00
N ASP A 217 -19.70 6.48 29.28
CA ASP A 217 -20.59 5.90 30.32
C ASP A 217 -22.03 6.39 30.15
N THR A 218 -22.26 7.62 29.65
CA THR A 218 -23.58 8.22 29.50
C THR A 218 -24.21 7.95 28.13
N LEU A 219 -23.44 8.04 27.04
CA LEU A 219 -23.94 7.99 25.66
C LEU A 219 -23.53 6.73 24.91
N GLY A 220 -22.71 5.89 25.53
CA GLY A 220 -22.18 4.64 24.97
C GLY A 220 -20.95 4.84 24.08
N HIS A 221 -20.19 3.74 23.88
CA HIS A 221 -18.93 3.77 23.12
C HIS A 221 -19.06 4.27 21.69
N ALA A 222 -20.18 3.99 21.00
CA ALA A 222 -20.41 4.50 19.66
C ALA A 222 -20.46 6.04 19.58
N ALA A 223 -20.95 6.70 20.64
CA ALA A 223 -20.92 8.14 20.76
C ALA A 223 -19.49 8.66 21.03
N GLY A 224 -18.76 7.98 21.93
CA GLY A 224 -17.34 8.26 22.16
C GLY A 224 -16.49 8.14 20.89
N ASP A 225 -16.70 7.09 20.10
CA ASP A 225 -16.01 6.92 18.82
C ASP A 225 -16.26 8.10 17.86
N GLN A 226 -17.49 8.59 17.77
CA GLN A 226 -17.83 9.78 16.97
C GLN A 226 -17.14 11.04 17.50
N VAL A 227 -17.02 11.19 18.83
CA VAL A 227 -16.27 12.31 19.45
C VAL A 227 -14.80 12.23 19.05
N LEU A 228 -14.18 11.06 19.15
CA LEU A 228 -12.78 10.86 18.78
C LEU A 228 -12.52 11.15 17.30
N ILE A 229 -13.38 10.68 16.41
CA ILE A 229 -13.28 10.97 14.97
C ILE A 229 -13.39 12.46 14.70
N GLN A 230 -14.37 13.16 15.31
CA GLN A 230 -14.54 14.58 15.11
C GLN A 230 -13.40 15.40 15.74
N ALA A 231 -12.89 14.99 16.91
CA ALA A 231 -11.71 15.61 17.54
C ALA A 231 -10.48 15.47 16.63
N ALA A 232 -10.21 14.27 16.14
CA ALA A 232 -9.12 14.01 15.21
C ALA A 232 -9.20 14.88 13.95
N GLN A 233 -10.38 14.98 13.33
CA GLN A 233 -10.60 15.83 12.15
C GLN A 233 -10.39 17.32 12.45
N ARG A 234 -10.81 17.80 13.63
CA ARG A 234 -10.62 19.21 14.04
C ARG A 234 -9.15 19.51 14.30
N LEU A 235 -8.45 18.61 14.97
CA LEU A 235 -7.02 18.72 15.23
C LEU A 235 -6.21 18.69 13.94
N ALA A 236 -6.54 17.78 13.00
CA ALA A 236 -5.88 17.68 11.71
C ALA A 236 -6.00 18.96 10.86
N ARG A 237 -7.08 19.71 10.99
CA ARG A 237 -7.22 21.04 10.32
C ARG A 237 -6.26 22.09 10.84
N GLY A 238 -5.65 21.85 12.00
CA GLY A 238 -4.61 22.70 12.59
C GLY A 238 -3.21 22.48 12.03
N LEU A 239 -2.99 21.37 11.29
CA LEU A 239 -1.69 20.99 10.74
C LEU A 239 -1.18 21.98 9.69
N ARG A 240 0.10 22.30 9.77
CA ARG A 240 0.88 22.93 8.71
C ARG A 240 1.73 21.87 8.02
N LYS A 241 2.35 22.21 6.91
CA LYS A 241 3.35 21.32 6.27
C LYS A 241 4.50 21.08 7.26
N GLY A 242 4.79 19.84 7.56
CA GLY A 242 5.81 19.41 8.54
C GLY A 242 5.24 19.08 9.92
N ASP A 243 4.02 19.54 10.28
CA ASP A 243 3.39 19.13 11.54
C ASP A 243 2.75 17.74 11.40
N THR A 244 2.71 17.01 12.50
CA THR A 244 2.06 15.68 12.55
C THR A 244 1.18 15.57 13.78
N ILE A 245 0.00 14.96 13.63
CA ILE A 245 -0.86 14.56 14.74
C ILE A 245 -0.92 13.05 14.85
N ILE A 246 -0.92 12.56 16.07
CA ILE A 246 -0.85 11.14 16.45
C ILE A 246 -1.95 10.89 17.46
N ARG A 247 -2.61 9.74 17.38
CA ARG A 247 -3.45 9.23 18.48
C ARG A 247 -2.68 8.17 19.26
N LEU A 248 -2.52 8.37 20.57
CA LEU A 248 -1.76 7.44 21.40
C LEU A 248 -2.59 6.24 21.85
N ALA A 249 -3.68 6.50 22.51
CA ALA A 249 -4.65 5.53 22.98
C ALA A 249 -5.88 6.29 23.56
N GLY A 250 -7.04 5.68 23.54
CA GLY A 250 -8.24 6.27 24.16
C GLY A 250 -8.52 7.68 23.61
N ASP A 251 -8.48 8.67 24.51
CA ASP A 251 -8.76 10.09 24.29
C ASP A 251 -7.50 10.97 24.19
N GLU A 252 -6.31 10.34 24.12
CA GLU A 252 -5.02 11.03 24.09
C GLU A 252 -4.50 11.23 22.67
N PHE A 253 -4.10 12.46 22.36
CA PHE A 253 -3.46 12.84 21.11
C PHE A 253 -2.13 13.53 21.37
N VAL A 254 -1.18 13.36 20.45
CA VAL A 254 0.08 14.11 20.43
C VAL A 254 0.20 14.88 19.13
N PHE A 255 0.53 16.14 19.22
CA PHE A 255 0.81 16.98 18.08
C PHE A 255 2.29 17.34 18.07
N ILE A 256 3.01 16.99 17.02
CA ILE A 256 4.42 17.31 16.80
C ILE A 256 4.48 18.51 15.87
N CYS A 257 5.11 19.58 16.33
CA CYS A 257 5.35 20.81 15.57
C CYS A 257 6.81 20.89 15.18
N GLU A 258 7.09 20.92 13.89
CA GLU A 258 8.42 21.21 13.39
C GLU A 258 8.59 22.69 13.03
N ASP A 259 9.83 23.08 12.75
CA ASP A 259 10.19 24.43 12.26
C ASP A 259 9.70 25.59 13.15
N LEU A 260 9.71 25.39 14.48
CA LEU A 260 9.52 26.48 15.41
C LEU A 260 10.77 27.37 15.44
N SER A 261 10.63 28.59 15.90
CA SER A 261 11.75 29.51 16.10
C SER A 261 12.81 28.90 17.01
N GLN A 262 14.09 29.13 16.71
CA GLN A 262 15.19 28.73 17.61
C GLN A 262 15.18 29.56 18.90
N ASP A 263 14.64 30.80 18.86
CA ASP A 263 14.44 31.60 20.07
C ASP A 263 13.35 30.97 20.94
N ALA A 264 13.71 30.60 22.16
CA ALA A 264 12.81 29.86 23.06
C ALA A 264 11.51 30.63 23.38
N GLY A 265 11.61 31.95 23.54
CA GLY A 265 10.44 32.80 23.81
C GLY A 265 9.47 32.86 22.64
N HIS A 266 9.99 32.98 21.41
CA HIS A 266 9.20 32.94 20.20
C HIS A 266 8.61 31.55 19.95
N ALA A 267 9.36 30.47 20.12
CA ALA A 267 8.88 29.11 19.99
C ALA A 267 7.72 28.83 20.97
N ALA A 268 7.90 29.20 22.25
CA ALA A 268 6.87 29.05 23.26
C ALA A 268 5.58 29.84 22.90
N ALA A 269 5.72 31.06 22.41
CA ALA A 269 4.58 31.87 21.98
C ALA A 269 3.85 31.24 20.76
N GLN A 270 4.62 30.78 19.77
CA GLN A 270 4.09 30.12 18.57
C GLN A 270 3.27 28.87 18.91
N ILE A 271 3.86 27.95 19.70
CA ILE A 271 3.23 26.67 20.03
C ILE A 271 2.06 26.86 21.02
N LYS A 272 2.13 27.83 21.93
CA LYS A 272 1.02 28.19 22.82
C LYS A 272 -0.17 28.74 22.04
N ALA A 273 0.07 29.60 21.04
CA ALA A 273 -0.96 30.10 20.17
C ALA A 273 -1.63 28.96 19.36
N LEU A 274 -0.84 27.99 18.91
CA LEU A 274 -1.36 26.78 18.28
C LEU A 274 -2.23 25.99 19.26
N GLY A 275 -1.73 25.68 20.46
CA GLY A 275 -2.47 24.95 21.49
C GLY A 275 -3.83 25.59 21.81
N SER A 276 -3.85 26.92 21.98
CA SER A 276 -5.09 27.68 22.22
C SER A 276 -6.06 27.56 21.03
N ARG A 277 -5.58 27.59 19.80
CA ARG A 277 -6.40 27.41 18.59
C ARG A 277 -6.97 25.99 18.51
N LEU A 278 -6.19 24.95 18.84
CA LEU A 278 -6.60 23.56 18.86
C LEU A 278 -7.67 23.34 19.95
N ALA A 279 -7.43 23.82 21.17
CA ALA A 279 -8.41 23.76 22.26
C ALA A 279 -9.74 24.42 21.85
N GLY A 280 -9.70 25.61 21.27
CA GLY A 280 -10.88 26.30 20.76
C GLY A 280 -11.57 25.55 19.60
N ALA A 281 -10.82 24.83 18.77
CA ALA A 281 -11.41 24.01 17.71
C ALA A 281 -12.13 22.78 18.26
N ILE A 282 -11.58 22.12 19.28
CA ILE A 282 -12.20 20.99 19.96
C ILE A 282 -13.49 21.43 20.67
N SER A 283 -13.46 22.56 21.37
CA SER A 283 -14.59 23.07 22.17
C SER A 283 -15.78 23.59 21.34
N ARG A 284 -15.69 23.59 20.01
CA ARG A 284 -16.86 23.88 19.18
C ARG A 284 -17.89 22.75 19.33
N PRO A 285 -19.20 23.05 19.29
CA PRO A 285 -20.23 22.01 19.38
C PRO A 285 -20.04 20.91 18.34
N MET A 286 -20.18 19.65 18.78
CA MET A 286 -20.16 18.45 17.95
C MET A 286 -21.56 17.88 17.83
N GLN A 287 -21.95 17.40 16.64
CA GLN A 287 -23.19 16.66 16.47
C GLN A 287 -22.90 15.17 16.67
N ILE A 288 -23.40 14.60 17.77
CA ILE A 288 -23.16 13.22 18.18
C ILE A 288 -24.50 12.53 18.39
N THR A 289 -24.81 11.53 17.59
CA THR A 289 -26.07 10.75 17.70
C THR A 289 -27.35 11.61 17.82
N GLY A 290 -27.38 12.73 17.08
CA GLY A 290 -28.51 13.67 17.09
C GLY A 290 -28.51 14.71 18.22
N ASN A 291 -27.56 14.63 19.15
CA ASN A 291 -27.37 15.59 20.24
C ASN A 291 -26.21 16.54 19.96
N GLN A 292 -26.30 17.75 20.52
CA GLN A 292 -25.18 18.66 20.49
C GLN A 292 -24.35 18.52 21.75
N LEU A 293 -23.05 18.16 21.60
CA LEU A 293 -22.11 17.96 22.68
C LEU A 293 -20.97 18.98 22.57
N ILE A 294 -20.53 19.52 23.70
CA ILE A 294 -19.32 20.34 23.80
C ILE A 294 -18.32 19.57 24.63
N VAL A 295 -17.13 19.33 24.04
CA VAL A 295 -16.01 18.64 24.69
C VAL A 295 -14.87 19.63 24.81
N SER A 296 -14.25 19.72 25.99
CA SER A 296 -12.99 20.44 26.16
C SER A 296 -11.79 19.49 26.08
N ALA A 297 -10.60 20.08 25.99
CA ALA A 297 -9.36 19.33 26.04
C ALA A 297 -8.33 20.04 26.91
N SER A 298 -7.62 19.26 27.72
CA SER A 298 -6.45 19.72 28.46
C SER A 298 -5.21 19.51 27.62
N ILE A 299 -4.39 20.54 27.45
CA ILE A 299 -3.23 20.54 26.57
C ILE A 299 -1.99 20.92 27.33
N GLY A 300 -0.99 20.02 27.33
CA GLY A 300 0.35 20.27 27.81
C GLY A 300 1.31 20.49 26.65
N ILE A 301 2.24 21.41 26.81
CA ILE A 301 3.17 21.81 25.76
C ILE A 301 4.59 21.69 26.28
N ALA A 302 5.49 21.13 25.46
CA ALA A 302 6.93 21.19 25.66
C ALA A 302 7.62 21.60 24.36
N VAL A 303 8.72 22.32 24.48
CA VAL A 303 9.61 22.70 23.36
C VAL A 303 10.98 22.09 23.60
N ALA A 304 11.54 21.49 22.57
CA ALA A 304 12.84 20.85 22.64
C ALA A 304 13.95 21.90 22.91
N GLY A 305 14.74 21.64 23.94
CA GLY A 305 15.99 22.34 24.20
C GLY A 305 17.19 21.62 23.57
N THR A 306 18.38 22.15 23.81
CA THR A 306 19.63 21.52 23.37
C THR A 306 19.80 20.15 24.04
N GLY A 307 19.91 19.10 23.27
CA GLY A 307 20.11 17.73 23.76
C GLY A 307 18.87 17.03 24.28
N SER A 308 17.66 17.58 24.05
CA SER A 308 16.40 16.91 24.39
C SER A 308 16.27 15.59 23.65
N THR A 309 15.82 14.56 24.37
CA THR A 309 15.40 13.27 23.77
C THR A 309 13.90 13.27 23.48
N PRO A 310 13.40 12.37 22.62
CA PRO A 310 11.97 12.18 22.43
C PRO A 310 11.22 11.91 23.73
N GLU A 311 11.80 11.09 24.63
CA GLU A 311 11.24 10.71 25.92
C GLU A 311 11.08 11.92 26.84
N ASP A 312 12.13 12.75 26.97
CA ASP A 312 12.08 13.96 27.80
C ASP A 312 11.01 14.93 27.31
N LEU A 313 10.96 15.14 26.00
CA LEU A 313 10.02 16.07 25.39
C LEU A 313 8.56 15.63 25.59
N LEU A 314 8.30 14.34 25.44
CA LEU A 314 6.98 13.77 25.67
C LEU A 314 6.60 13.80 27.15
N ALA A 315 7.52 13.44 28.07
CA ALA A 315 7.28 13.46 29.50
C ALA A 315 6.97 14.88 29.99
N ASN A 316 7.71 15.88 29.51
CA ASN A 316 7.48 17.28 29.87
C ASN A 316 6.12 17.79 29.37
N ALA A 317 5.73 17.39 28.15
CA ALA A 317 4.41 17.73 27.61
C ALA A 317 3.27 17.05 28.38
N ASP A 318 3.43 15.79 28.76
CA ASP A 318 2.46 15.02 29.58
C ASP A 318 2.30 15.64 30.99
N HIS A 319 3.39 15.97 31.67
CA HIS A 319 3.34 16.66 32.97
C HIS A 319 2.64 18.01 32.89
N ALA A 320 2.86 18.76 31.81
CA ALA A 320 2.17 20.03 31.59
C ALA A 320 0.67 19.81 31.33
N MET A 321 0.28 18.77 30.61
CA MET A 321 -1.12 18.37 30.38
C MET A 321 -1.79 17.97 31.69
N TYR A 322 -1.12 17.18 32.52
CA TYR A 322 -1.64 16.83 33.84
C TYR A 322 -1.84 18.07 34.72
N SER A 323 -0.93 19.04 34.65
CA SER A 323 -1.08 20.33 35.32
C SER A 323 -2.29 21.13 34.79
N ALA A 324 -2.58 21.05 33.49
CA ALA A 324 -3.78 21.64 32.90
C ALA A 324 -5.06 21.04 33.48
N LYS A 325 -5.12 19.70 33.62
CA LYS A 325 -6.23 18.98 34.26
C LYS A 325 -6.46 19.43 35.70
N GLN A 326 -5.37 19.56 36.50
CA GLN A 326 -5.45 20.01 37.90
C GLN A 326 -5.94 21.45 38.06
N ARG A 327 -5.66 22.34 37.09
CA ARG A 327 -6.08 23.75 37.10
C ARG A 327 -7.53 23.98 36.66
N GLY A 328 -8.31 22.92 36.47
CA GLY A 328 -9.75 22.99 36.15
C GLY A 328 -10.13 22.56 34.77
N ARG A 329 -9.25 21.83 34.06
CA ARG A 329 -9.45 21.33 32.69
C ARG A 329 -9.62 22.42 31.63
N GLY A 330 -9.70 22.05 30.37
CA GLY A 330 -9.85 22.97 29.26
C GLY A 330 -8.74 24.02 29.16
N GLN A 331 -7.57 23.75 29.74
CA GLN A 331 -6.44 24.67 29.86
C GLN A 331 -5.31 24.27 28.92
N VAL A 332 -4.52 25.26 28.54
CA VAL A 332 -3.28 25.10 27.80
C VAL A 332 -2.11 25.51 28.69
N VAL A 333 -1.27 24.56 29.07
CA VAL A 333 -0.13 24.77 29.96
C VAL A 333 1.16 24.44 29.20
N ILE A 334 2.15 25.29 29.33
CA ILE A 334 3.49 25.03 28.79
C ILE A 334 4.40 24.57 29.95
N SER A 335 5.24 23.59 29.69
CA SER A 335 6.24 23.15 30.66
C SER A 335 7.27 24.24 30.91
N ASP A 336 7.52 24.54 32.17
CA ASP A 336 8.52 25.53 32.60
C ASP A 336 9.94 24.93 32.68
N ASP A 337 10.10 23.61 32.44
CA ASP A 337 11.31 22.88 32.79
C ASP A 337 12.17 22.45 31.60
N HIS A 338 13.38 22.93 31.58
CA HIS A 338 14.52 22.42 30.81
C HIS A 338 15.35 21.35 31.59
N ARG A 339 14.86 20.88 32.74
CA ARG A 339 15.54 19.88 33.57
C ARG A 339 14.56 18.83 34.08
N VAL A 340 14.81 17.58 33.76
CA VAL A 340 14.20 16.41 34.41
C VAL A 340 14.91 16.23 35.74
N ASP A 341 14.23 16.49 36.87
CA ASP A 341 14.64 15.94 38.15
C ASP A 341 14.37 14.44 38.13
N THR A 342 15.45 13.65 38.18
CA THR A 342 15.43 12.19 38.11
C THR A 342 14.90 11.49 39.38
N ASP A 343 14.29 12.20 40.30
CA ASP A 343 13.79 11.63 41.55
C ASP A 343 12.28 11.82 41.72
N THR A 344 11.47 11.02 41.05
CA THR A 344 10.17 10.49 41.55
C THR A 344 9.40 9.77 40.46
N ILE A 345 9.65 8.48 40.30
CA ILE A 345 8.71 7.59 39.58
C ILE A 345 7.78 6.97 40.61
N PRO A 346 6.50 7.32 40.67
CA PRO A 346 5.53 6.50 41.40
C PRO A 346 5.13 5.33 40.49
N THR A 347 5.65 4.17 40.83
CA THR A 347 5.19 2.88 40.28
C THR A 347 3.73 2.65 40.69
N GLN A 348 2.77 3.03 39.89
CA GLN A 348 1.41 2.52 40.05
C GLN A 348 1.23 1.29 39.17
N ARG A 349 1.22 0.14 39.83
CA ARG A 349 0.77 -1.16 39.29
C ARG A 349 -0.74 -1.08 39.11
N HIS A 350 -1.19 -1.29 37.89
CA HIS A 350 -2.59 -1.65 37.62
C HIS A 350 -2.82 -3.10 38.05
N GLN A 351 -3.74 -3.28 38.98
CA GLN A 351 -4.51 -4.51 39.14
C GLN A 351 -5.76 -4.43 38.30
#